data_103541ea0fffd517c0e6bfb357f1ea1a
#
_entry.id   103541ea0fffd517c0e6bfb357f1ea1a
#
_cell.length_a   1.000
_cell.length_b   1.000
_cell.length_c   1.000
_cell.angle_alpha   90.00
_cell.angle_beta   90.00
_cell.angle_gamma   90.00
#
_symmetry.space_group_name_H-M   'P 1'
#
loop_
_entity.id
_entity.type
_entity.pdbx_description
1 polymer ?
#
loop_
_entity_poly.entity_id
_entity_poly.type
_entity_poly.pdbx_seq_one_letter_code
_entity_poly.pdbx_strand_id
1 'polypeptide(L)'
;MKGLKTILALAFAISLPLGASAADDLAACYRNAKDVTQTKACLEKEWKAVQAEHKEAVERVASLAKAWDKPYKTRDRWNRFIRATQNFETWARRECEFVKMTTKGNRTTEQAAELACRINLYRVRIDMLENHYLSSQK
;
A
#
# COMPACT_ATOMS: atom_id res chain seq x y z
N MET A 1 7.23 -44.22 -48.20
CA MET A 1 7.02 -44.38 -46.73
C MET A 1 7.19 -43.04 -46.07
N LYS A 2 6.08 -42.43 -45.65
CA LYS A 2 6.02 -41.06 -45.14
C LYS A 2 6.02 -41.11 -43.59
N GLY A 3 7.10 -40.64 -42.95
CA GLY A 3 7.21 -40.54 -41.51
C GLY A 3 6.44 -39.30 -40.96
N LEU A 4 5.40 -39.54 -40.23
CA LEU A 4 4.61 -38.52 -39.54
C LEU A 4 5.35 -38.10 -38.26
N LYS A 5 5.93 -36.90 -38.23
CA LYS A 5 6.54 -36.33 -37.02
C LYS A 5 5.45 -35.67 -36.17
N THR A 6 5.11 -36.31 -35.08
CA THR A 6 4.19 -35.79 -34.07
C THR A 6 4.92 -34.71 -33.27
N ILE A 7 4.51 -33.45 -33.41
CA ILE A 7 4.99 -32.33 -32.60
C ILE A 7 4.15 -32.30 -31.34
N LEU A 8 4.74 -32.64 -30.20
CA LEU A 8 4.15 -32.55 -28.90
C LEU A 8 4.21 -31.08 -28.44
N ALA A 9 3.11 -30.35 -28.52
CA ALA A 9 3.01 -29.00 -28.00
C ALA A 9 2.84 -29.06 -26.46
N LEU A 10 3.94 -28.76 -25.72
CA LEU A 10 3.87 -28.53 -24.29
C LEU A 10 3.17 -27.18 -24.03
N ALA A 11 1.93 -27.21 -23.62
CA ALA A 11 1.23 -26.04 -23.10
C ALA A 11 1.78 -25.71 -21.70
N PHE A 12 2.65 -24.71 -21.60
CA PHE A 12 3.10 -24.14 -20.34
C PHE A 12 1.97 -23.26 -19.79
N ALA A 13 1.17 -23.80 -18.88
CA ALA A 13 0.22 -23.01 -18.11
C ALA A 13 0.97 -22.10 -17.13
N ILE A 14 1.18 -20.84 -17.51
CA ILE A 14 1.70 -19.80 -16.62
C ILE A 14 0.55 -19.45 -15.67
N SER A 15 0.53 -20.05 -14.50
CA SER A 15 -0.29 -19.63 -13.37
C SER A 15 0.28 -18.31 -12.84
N LEU A 16 -0.24 -17.17 -13.30
CA LEU A 16 0.00 -15.88 -12.68
C LEU A 16 -0.63 -15.93 -11.28
N PRO A 17 0.14 -15.67 -10.20
CA PRO A 17 -0.48 -15.47 -8.91
C PRO A 17 -1.37 -14.23 -9.02
N LEU A 18 -2.70 -14.40 -8.87
CA LEU A 18 -3.59 -13.29 -8.62
C LEU A 18 -3.10 -12.65 -7.32
N GLY A 19 -2.47 -11.48 -7.43
CA GLY A 19 -2.09 -10.69 -6.28
C GLY A 19 -3.34 -10.44 -5.44
N ALA A 20 -3.34 -10.95 -4.20
CA ALA A 20 -4.39 -10.64 -3.25
C ALA A 20 -4.51 -9.12 -3.15
N SER A 21 -5.70 -8.58 -3.41
CA SER A 21 -5.93 -7.14 -3.33
C SER A 21 -5.75 -6.70 -1.88
N ALA A 22 -5.14 -5.54 -1.68
CA ALA A 22 -4.93 -4.93 -0.37
C ALA A 22 -6.21 -4.79 0.48
N ALA A 23 -7.37 -4.71 -0.16
CA ALA A 23 -8.68 -4.75 0.49
C ALA A 23 -8.99 -6.13 1.09
N ASP A 24 -8.44 -7.20 0.52
CA ASP A 24 -8.67 -8.57 0.99
C ASP A 24 -7.94 -8.84 2.30
N ASP A 25 -6.73 -8.28 2.52
CA ASP A 25 -5.96 -8.46 3.76
C ASP A 25 -6.64 -7.78 4.95
N LEU A 26 -7.15 -6.56 4.77
CA LEU A 26 -7.89 -5.85 5.81
C LEU A 26 -9.19 -6.60 6.17
N ALA A 27 -9.95 -7.03 5.16
CA ALA A 27 -11.15 -7.83 5.34
C ALA A 27 -10.85 -9.18 6.02
N ALA A 28 -9.70 -9.81 5.73
CA ALA A 28 -9.26 -11.05 6.36
C ALA A 28 -9.05 -10.89 7.86
N CYS A 29 -8.52 -9.75 8.34
CA CYS A 29 -8.39 -9.47 9.76
C CYS A 29 -9.72 -9.50 10.51
N TYR A 30 -10.79 -9.02 9.86
CA TYR A 30 -12.13 -9.05 10.45
C TYR A 30 -12.81 -10.41 10.34
N ARG A 31 -12.68 -11.09 9.20
CA ARG A 31 -13.31 -12.40 8.98
C ARG A 31 -12.74 -13.51 9.83
N ASN A 32 -11.43 -13.50 10.05
CA ASN A 32 -10.71 -14.61 10.68
C ASN A 32 -10.54 -14.45 12.20
N ALA A 33 -10.80 -13.27 12.74
CA ALA A 33 -10.71 -13.01 14.17
C ALA A 33 -11.93 -13.53 14.93
N LYS A 34 -11.69 -14.07 16.11
CA LYS A 34 -12.75 -14.53 17.03
C LYS A 34 -13.28 -13.38 17.90
N ASP A 35 -12.46 -12.35 18.09
CA ASP A 35 -12.78 -11.19 18.90
C ASP A 35 -11.99 -9.95 18.43
N VAL A 36 -12.31 -8.79 18.98
CA VAL A 36 -11.68 -7.53 18.62
C VAL A 36 -10.19 -7.46 18.98
N THR A 37 -9.74 -8.23 19.97
CA THR A 37 -8.31 -8.27 20.34
C THR A 37 -7.50 -8.95 19.25
N GLN A 38 -8.00 -10.05 18.70
CA GLN A 38 -7.38 -10.72 17.56
C GLN A 38 -7.45 -9.87 16.30
N THR A 39 -8.57 -9.20 16.05
CA THR A 39 -8.69 -8.22 14.96
C THR A 39 -7.61 -7.15 15.06
N LYS A 40 -7.46 -6.53 16.24
CA LYS A 40 -6.45 -5.49 16.48
C LYS A 40 -5.03 -6.01 16.25
N ALA A 41 -4.69 -7.20 16.76
CA ALA A 41 -3.37 -7.79 16.57
C ALA A 41 -3.04 -8.05 15.09
N CYS A 42 -4.03 -8.52 14.32
CA CYS A 42 -3.90 -8.67 12.87
C CYS A 42 -3.66 -7.32 12.18
N LEU A 43 -4.45 -6.30 12.52
CA LEU A 43 -4.31 -4.95 11.98
C LEU A 43 -2.97 -4.29 12.33
N GLU A 44 -2.42 -4.55 13.51
CA GLU A 44 -1.08 -4.09 13.90
C GLU A 44 0.01 -4.68 13.01
N LYS A 45 -0.11 -5.95 12.63
CA LYS A 45 0.80 -6.61 11.70
C LYS A 45 0.69 -6.00 10.30
N GLU A 46 -0.53 -5.86 9.80
CA GLU A 46 -0.80 -5.23 8.49
C GLU A 46 -0.29 -3.77 8.45
N TRP A 47 -0.49 -3.01 9.53
CA TRP A 47 -0.01 -1.64 9.61
C TRP A 47 1.51 -1.55 9.46
N LYS A 48 2.27 -2.46 10.11
CA LYS A 48 3.73 -2.50 9.96
C LYS A 48 4.16 -2.78 8.51
N ALA A 49 3.47 -3.70 7.82
CA ALA A 49 3.74 -4.00 6.42
C ALA A 49 3.47 -2.78 5.53
N VAL A 50 2.31 -2.16 5.67
CA VAL A 50 1.90 -0.97 4.90
C VAL A 50 2.83 0.22 5.15
N GLN A 51 3.31 0.42 6.38
CA GLN A 51 4.30 1.47 6.66
C GLN A 51 5.62 1.23 5.91
N ALA A 52 6.09 -0.01 5.82
CA ALA A 52 7.29 -0.36 5.09
C ALA A 52 7.12 -0.13 3.58
N GLU A 53 6.00 -0.58 3.00
CA GLU A 53 5.66 -0.35 1.59
C GLU A 53 5.55 1.14 1.25
N HIS A 54 4.88 1.93 2.11
CA HIS A 54 4.77 3.38 1.93
C HIS A 54 6.13 4.05 1.93
N LYS A 55 6.99 3.69 2.89
CA LYS A 55 8.36 4.24 2.97
C LYS A 55 9.13 3.95 1.68
N GLU A 56 9.08 2.73 1.19
CA GLU A 56 9.76 2.33 -0.05
C GLU A 56 9.23 3.11 -1.26
N ALA A 57 7.91 3.22 -1.41
CA ALA A 57 7.30 3.98 -2.50
C ALA A 57 7.70 5.47 -2.44
N VAL A 58 7.71 6.08 -1.26
CA VAL A 58 8.17 7.46 -1.05
C VAL A 58 9.63 7.64 -1.44
N GLU A 59 10.52 6.73 -1.04
CA GLU A 59 11.94 6.79 -1.38
C GLU A 59 12.18 6.70 -2.89
N ARG A 60 11.44 5.84 -3.59
CA ARG A 60 11.49 5.72 -5.06
C ARG A 60 11.05 7.01 -5.76
N VAL A 61 9.91 7.58 -5.36
CA VAL A 61 9.42 8.85 -5.96
C VAL A 61 10.33 10.02 -5.60
N ALA A 62 10.86 10.09 -4.37
CA ALA A 62 11.82 11.12 -3.97
C ALA A 62 13.10 11.07 -4.82
N SER A 63 13.60 9.87 -5.13
CA SER A 63 14.74 9.67 -6.02
C SER A 63 14.45 10.13 -7.44
N LEU A 64 13.26 9.84 -7.94
CA LEU A 64 12.79 10.29 -9.25
C LEU A 64 12.68 11.82 -9.31
N ALA A 65 12.11 12.45 -8.27
CA ALA A 65 12.01 13.91 -8.18
C ALA A 65 13.38 14.60 -8.19
N LYS A 66 14.39 14.01 -7.52
CA LYS A 66 15.78 14.48 -7.59
C LYS A 66 16.36 14.36 -9.00
N ALA A 67 16.07 13.26 -9.70
CA ALA A 67 16.52 13.06 -11.07
C ALA A 67 15.92 14.10 -12.01
N TRP A 68 14.64 14.44 -11.87
CA TRP A 68 13.98 15.49 -12.64
C TRP A 68 14.50 16.91 -12.35
N ASP A 69 14.98 17.16 -11.13
CA ASP A 69 15.55 18.48 -10.74
C ASP A 69 16.99 18.66 -11.23
N LYS A 70 17.73 17.57 -11.45
CA LYS A 70 19.16 17.61 -11.78
C LYS A 70 19.53 18.46 -12.99
N PRO A 71 18.83 18.37 -14.16
CA PRO A 71 19.14 19.18 -15.33
C PRO A 71 18.98 20.68 -15.08
N TYR A 72 18.10 21.07 -14.16
CA TYR A 72 17.78 22.46 -13.83
C TYR A 72 18.59 23.01 -12.66
N LYS A 73 19.43 22.17 -12.03
CA LYS A 73 20.22 22.51 -10.84
C LYS A 73 19.37 23.06 -9.68
N THR A 74 18.14 22.52 -9.53
CA THR A 74 17.18 22.90 -8.48
C THR A 74 16.89 21.71 -7.56
N ARG A 75 16.05 21.93 -6.54
CA ARG A 75 15.47 20.91 -5.67
C ARG A 75 13.96 21.10 -5.49
N ASP A 76 13.32 21.79 -6.43
CA ASP A 76 11.94 22.25 -6.27
C ASP A 76 10.94 21.09 -6.25
N ARG A 77 11.07 20.15 -7.19
CA ARG A 77 10.19 18.98 -7.26
C ARG A 77 10.37 18.08 -6.03
N TRP A 78 11.62 17.83 -5.66
CA TRP A 78 11.94 17.06 -4.46
C TRP A 78 11.39 17.73 -3.19
N ASN A 79 11.61 19.04 -3.00
CA ASN A 79 11.11 19.77 -1.84
C ASN A 79 9.58 19.76 -1.75
N ARG A 80 8.89 19.93 -2.90
CA ARG A 80 7.43 19.87 -2.96
C ARG A 80 6.89 18.48 -2.64
N PHE A 81 7.54 17.45 -3.16
CA PHE A 81 7.16 16.06 -2.89
C PHE A 81 7.33 15.70 -1.41
N ILE A 82 8.46 16.05 -0.79
CA ILE A 82 8.70 15.78 0.63
C ILE A 82 7.67 16.51 1.50
N ARG A 83 7.36 17.77 1.21
CA ARG A 83 6.30 18.50 1.94
C ARG A 83 4.92 17.87 1.76
N ALA A 84 4.58 17.44 0.55
CA ALA A 84 3.32 16.74 0.31
C ALA A 84 3.22 15.42 1.09
N THR A 85 4.31 14.67 1.20
CA THR A 85 4.38 13.44 2.01
C THR A 85 4.18 13.75 3.50
N GLN A 86 4.86 14.73 4.05
CA GLN A 86 4.70 15.14 5.46
C GLN A 86 3.28 15.63 5.78
N ASN A 87 2.68 16.39 4.86
CA ASN A 87 1.30 16.85 4.98
C ASN A 87 0.31 15.69 4.96
N PHE A 88 0.52 14.72 4.06
CA PHE A 88 -0.29 13.50 4.02
C PHE A 88 -0.21 12.72 5.34
N GLU A 89 0.98 12.46 5.86
CA GLU A 89 1.18 11.73 7.11
C GLU A 89 0.51 12.43 8.30
N THR A 90 0.62 13.75 8.35
CA THR A 90 -0.01 14.58 9.39
C THR A 90 -1.54 14.54 9.28
N TRP A 91 -2.06 14.68 8.08
CA TRP A 91 -3.50 14.62 7.82
C TRP A 91 -4.06 13.22 8.13
N ALA A 92 -3.44 12.16 7.62
CA ALA A 92 -3.88 10.80 7.84
C ALA A 92 -3.93 10.43 9.34
N ARG A 93 -2.94 10.87 10.10
CA ARG A 93 -2.92 10.68 11.55
C ARG A 93 -4.12 11.36 12.22
N ARG A 94 -4.39 12.64 11.92
CA ARG A 94 -5.49 13.42 12.50
C ARG A 94 -6.85 12.84 12.10
N GLU A 95 -7.02 12.47 10.84
CA GLU A 95 -8.25 11.85 10.34
C GLU A 95 -8.55 10.55 11.09
N CYS A 96 -7.55 9.69 11.27
CA CYS A 96 -7.75 8.42 11.94
C CYS A 96 -7.87 8.56 13.47
N GLU A 97 -7.29 9.58 14.08
CA GLU A 97 -7.59 9.97 15.47
C GLU A 97 -9.05 10.37 15.63
N PHE A 98 -9.62 11.09 14.66
CA PHE A 98 -11.04 11.43 14.65
C PHE A 98 -11.93 10.18 14.50
N VAL A 99 -11.57 9.25 13.59
CA VAL A 99 -12.26 7.95 13.47
C VAL A 99 -12.27 7.20 14.81
N LYS A 100 -11.12 7.13 15.49
CA LYS A 100 -11.01 6.53 16.82
C LYS A 100 -11.98 7.15 17.82
N MET A 101 -12.02 8.49 17.90
CA MET A 101 -12.87 9.24 18.84
C MET A 101 -14.37 9.08 18.57
N THR A 102 -14.75 8.81 17.32
CA THR A 102 -16.15 8.64 16.90
C THR A 102 -16.61 7.18 16.89
N THR A 103 -15.68 6.24 17.06
CA THR A 103 -15.99 4.81 17.11
C THR A 103 -16.62 4.44 18.45
N LYS A 104 -17.79 3.78 18.39
CA LYS A 104 -18.47 3.26 19.59
C LYS A 104 -17.87 1.91 19.98
N GLY A 105 -17.58 1.74 21.26
CA GLY A 105 -17.09 0.48 21.80
C GLY A 105 -16.09 0.69 22.94
N ASN A 106 -15.32 -0.34 23.21
CA ASN A 106 -14.23 -0.25 24.18
C ASN A 106 -12.93 0.26 23.51
N ARG A 107 -11.94 0.54 24.33
CA ARG A 107 -10.63 1.05 23.85
C ARG A 107 -9.99 0.20 22.75
N THR A 108 -10.13 -1.13 22.82
CA THR A 108 -9.57 -2.04 21.80
C THR A 108 -10.30 -1.87 20.47
N THR A 109 -11.62 -1.71 20.48
CA THR A 109 -12.43 -1.41 19.29
C THR A 109 -12.03 -0.08 18.65
N GLU A 110 -11.87 0.96 19.46
CA GLU A 110 -11.42 2.28 19.02
C GLU A 110 -10.03 2.22 18.35
N GLN A 111 -9.09 1.50 18.95
CA GLN A 111 -7.74 1.31 18.41
C GLN A 111 -7.75 0.50 17.12
N ALA A 112 -8.59 -0.54 17.02
CA ALA A 112 -8.75 -1.31 15.79
C ALA A 112 -9.29 -0.44 14.64
N ALA A 113 -10.27 0.40 14.91
CA ALA A 113 -10.81 1.35 13.93
C ALA A 113 -9.77 2.36 13.46
N GLU A 114 -8.95 2.91 14.37
CA GLU A 114 -7.84 3.80 14.03
C GLU A 114 -6.83 3.11 13.11
N LEU A 115 -6.42 1.87 13.42
CA LEU A 115 -5.49 1.10 12.60
C LEU A 115 -6.05 0.81 11.21
N ALA A 116 -7.30 0.38 11.11
CA ALA A 116 -7.96 0.13 9.83
C ALA A 116 -8.04 1.38 8.96
N CYS A 117 -8.35 2.53 9.57
CA CYS A 117 -8.33 3.82 8.90
C CYS A 117 -6.93 4.14 8.33
N ARG A 118 -5.88 4.02 9.13
CA ARG A 118 -4.50 4.29 8.71
C ARG A 118 -4.07 3.37 7.57
N ILE A 119 -4.34 2.07 7.67
CA ILE A 119 -4.04 1.10 6.63
C ILE A 119 -4.70 1.52 5.30
N ASN A 120 -5.98 1.84 5.31
CA ASN A 120 -6.71 2.26 4.12
C ASN A 120 -6.12 3.53 3.48
N LEU A 121 -5.87 4.57 4.25
CA LEU A 121 -5.33 5.83 3.72
C LEU A 121 -3.92 5.64 3.14
N TYR A 122 -3.07 4.86 3.80
CA TYR A 122 -1.72 4.61 3.32
C TYR A 122 -1.70 3.73 2.07
N ARG A 123 -2.59 2.75 1.95
CA ARG A 123 -2.73 1.95 0.73
C ARG A 123 -3.17 2.78 -0.47
N VAL A 124 -4.15 3.67 -0.28
CA VAL A 124 -4.55 4.63 -1.33
C VAL A 124 -3.36 5.53 -1.73
N ARG A 125 -2.56 5.97 -0.76
CA ARG A 125 -1.36 6.77 -1.06
C ARG A 125 -0.30 5.98 -1.81
N ILE A 126 -0.03 4.73 -1.42
CA ILE A 126 0.91 3.83 -2.12
C ILE A 126 0.46 3.63 -3.56
N ASP A 127 -0.82 3.30 -3.78
CA ASP A 127 -1.38 3.11 -5.10
C ASP A 127 -1.19 4.36 -5.99
N MET A 128 -1.46 5.54 -5.44
CA MET A 128 -1.21 6.81 -6.13
C MET A 128 0.28 6.99 -6.49
N LEU A 129 1.19 6.72 -5.56
CA LEU A 129 2.63 6.85 -5.80
C LEU A 129 3.09 5.91 -6.90
N GLU A 130 2.63 4.67 -6.88
CA GLU A 130 3.01 3.64 -7.84
C GLU A 130 2.42 3.88 -9.22
N ASN A 131 1.14 4.17 -9.31
CA ASN A 131 0.43 4.28 -10.57
C ASN A 131 0.58 5.65 -11.25
N HIS A 132 0.72 6.75 -10.50
CA HIS A 132 0.90 8.06 -11.12
C HIS A 132 2.36 8.41 -11.40
N TYR A 133 3.28 8.06 -10.51
CA TYR A 133 4.66 8.54 -10.63
C TYR A 133 5.62 7.46 -11.12
N LEU A 134 5.46 6.21 -10.69
CA LEU A 134 6.41 5.15 -10.99
C LEU A 134 6.05 4.36 -12.25
N SER A 135 4.77 4.21 -12.58
CA SER A 135 4.34 3.52 -13.80
C SER A 135 4.66 4.29 -15.08
N SER A 136 4.68 5.62 -15.02
CA SER A 136 5.01 6.49 -16.17
C SER A 136 6.47 6.42 -16.59
N GLN A 137 7.31 5.68 -15.87
CA GLN A 137 8.74 5.48 -16.15
C GLN A 137 9.04 4.15 -16.89
N LYS A 138 8.01 3.37 -17.18
CA LYS A 138 8.10 2.17 -18.03
C LYS A 138 7.82 2.53 -19.47
#